data_0ba98a430c7ec2b8063f83a5839af87d
#
_entry.id   0ba98a430c7ec2b8063f83a5839af87d
#
_cell.length_a   1.000
_cell.length_b   1.000
_cell.length_c   1.000
_cell.angle_alpha   90.00
_cell.angle_beta   90.00
_cell.angle_gamma   90.00
#
_symmetry.space_group_name_H-M   'P 1'
#
loop_
_entity.id
_entity.type
_entity.pdbx_description
1 polymer ?
#
loop_
_entity_poly.entity_id
_entity_poly.type
_entity_poly.pdbx_seq_one_letter_code
_entity_poly.pdbx_strand_id
1 'polypeptide(L)'
;MAAVCMIAASVNAQDIKSILKANSYNDAKNMISAAEATLSNEDKAKAYNKLVDLALDMAKKDDEIITKNTLAVQMKQPTEAYDTIGVFNNIKTAFEDAAICDKFDQLPNAKGKIAPKFRDKNANRLISYRNTLINIGNDAFNGKNYAIAGGAFGLYADTKTNPLFSKSQIDYSNVPMIAFDAEYGPYLSKN
;
A
#
# COMPACT_ATOMS: atom_id res chain seq x y z
N MET A 1 -38.55 -11.21 15.96
CA MET A 1 -37.56 -10.78 14.93
C MET A 1 -36.51 -9.80 15.44
N ALA A 2 -36.64 -9.14 16.58
CA ALA A 2 -35.66 -8.18 17.12
C ALA A 2 -34.38 -8.83 17.70
N ALA A 3 -34.46 -10.08 18.22
CA ALA A 3 -33.31 -10.75 18.84
C ALA A 3 -32.22 -11.20 17.87
N VAL A 4 -32.55 -11.54 16.60
CA VAL A 4 -31.59 -11.99 15.59
C VAL A 4 -30.69 -10.86 15.10
N CYS A 5 -31.22 -9.62 15.03
CA CYS A 5 -30.41 -8.45 14.62
C CYS A 5 -29.39 -8.04 15.71
N MET A 6 -29.66 -8.26 16.98
CA MET A 6 -28.70 -7.92 18.06
C MET A 6 -27.54 -8.89 18.15
N ILE A 7 -27.75 -10.17 17.85
CA ILE A 7 -26.67 -11.18 17.84
C ILE A 7 -25.71 -10.92 16.68
N ALA A 8 -26.23 -10.65 15.49
CA ALA A 8 -25.38 -10.32 14.32
C ALA A 8 -24.54 -9.04 14.55
N ALA A 9 -25.13 -7.99 15.13
CA ALA A 9 -24.42 -6.76 15.44
C ALA A 9 -23.31 -6.93 16.51
N SER A 10 -23.50 -7.82 17.48
CA SER A 10 -22.51 -8.10 18.52
C SER A 10 -21.33 -8.93 18.01
N VAL A 11 -21.57 -9.90 17.12
CA VAL A 11 -20.51 -10.70 16.46
C VAL A 11 -19.65 -9.78 15.60
N ASN A 12 -20.25 -8.98 14.73
CA ASN A 12 -19.52 -8.04 13.86
C ASN A 12 -18.65 -7.03 14.64
N ALA A 13 -19.16 -6.53 15.79
CA ALA A 13 -18.40 -5.61 16.64
C ALA A 13 -17.19 -6.29 17.31
N GLN A 14 -17.25 -7.58 17.58
CA GLN A 14 -16.16 -8.37 18.12
C GLN A 14 -15.09 -8.61 17.03
N ASP A 15 -15.52 -8.96 15.82
CA ASP A 15 -14.63 -9.24 14.69
C ASP A 15 -13.78 -8.01 14.31
N ILE A 16 -14.40 -6.85 14.12
CA ILE A 16 -13.64 -5.63 13.78
C ILE A 16 -12.67 -5.22 14.89
N LYS A 17 -13.04 -5.37 16.16
CA LYS A 17 -12.13 -5.05 17.28
C LYS A 17 -10.91 -5.97 17.30
N SER A 18 -11.08 -7.25 16.98
CA SER A 18 -9.99 -8.22 16.90
C SER A 18 -9.05 -7.90 15.75
N ILE A 19 -9.60 -7.60 14.57
CA ILE A 19 -8.83 -7.17 13.39
C ILE A 19 -7.97 -5.93 13.71
N LEU A 20 -8.55 -4.90 14.31
CA LEU A 20 -7.85 -3.65 14.62
C LEU A 20 -6.76 -3.80 15.68
N LYS A 21 -6.81 -4.85 16.51
CA LYS A 21 -5.80 -5.19 17.51
C LYS A 21 -4.69 -6.10 16.98
N ALA A 22 -4.84 -6.66 15.78
CA ALA A 22 -3.84 -7.55 15.20
C ALA A 22 -2.50 -6.81 15.04
N ASN A 23 -1.40 -7.52 15.37
CA ASN A 23 -0.03 -7.01 15.27
C ASN A 23 0.73 -7.63 14.10
N SER A 24 0.13 -8.59 13.39
CA SER A 24 0.67 -9.26 12.22
C SER A 24 -0.24 -9.01 11.01
N TYR A 25 0.37 -8.72 9.86
CA TYR A 25 -0.34 -8.55 8.59
C TYR A 25 -1.14 -9.80 8.21
N ASN A 26 -0.52 -10.97 8.31
CA ASN A 26 -1.16 -12.23 7.95
C ASN A 26 -2.34 -12.57 8.86
N ASP A 27 -2.22 -12.33 10.17
CA ASP A 27 -3.32 -12.57 11.11
C ASP A 27 -4.49 -11.62 10.81
N ALA A 28 -4.22 -10.32 10.62
CA ALA A 28 -5.25 -9.35 10.26
C ALA A 28 -5.95 -9.74 8.95
N LYS A 29 -5.20 -10.12 7.92
CA LYS A 29 -5.72 -10.52 6.62
C LYS A 29 -6.60 -11.78 6.71
N ASN A 30 -6.18 -12.78 7.47
CA ASN A 30 -6.96 -14.00 7.71
C ASN A 30 -8.28 -13.69 8.44
N MET A 31 -8.22 -12.83 9.47
CA MET A 31 -9.43 -12.39 10.19
C MET A 31 -10.39 -11.63 9.28
N ILE A 32 -9.89 -10.75 8.42
CA ILE A 32 -10.70 -10.02 7.43
C ILE A 32 -11.35 -10.99 6.48
N SER A 33 -10.59 -11.93 5.90
CA SER A 33 -11.13 -12.93 4.96
C SER A 33 -12.25 -13.77 5.59
N ALA A 34 -12.13 -14.13 6.86
CA ALA A 34 -13.15 -14.89 7.58
C ALA A 34 -14.42 -14.08 7.87
N ALA A 35 -14.30 -12.77 8.11
CA ALA A 35 -15.39 -11.89 8.53
C ALA A 35 -15.95 -11.01 7.39
N GLU A 36 -15.34 -10.99 6.21
CA GLU A 36 -15.62 -9.99 5.16
C GLU A 36 -17.09 -9.95 4.74
N ALA A 37 -17.75 -11.10 4.67
CA ALA A 37 -19.16 -11.18 4.28
C ALA A 37 -20.10 -10.50 5.29
N THR A 38 -19.68 -10.37 6.56
CA THR A 38 -20.50 -9.84 7.66
C THR A 38 -20.15 -8.42 8.04
N LEU A 39 -18.94 -7.92 7.71
CA LEU A 39 -18.49 -6.57 8.01
C LEU A 39 -19.28 -5.51 7.21
N SER A 40 -19.65 -4.41 7.90
CA SER A 40 -20.17 -3.22 7.23
C SER A 40 -19.13 -2.55 6.31
N ASN A 41 -19.55 -1.72 5.35
CA ASN A 41 -18.61 -0.97 4.50
C ASN A 41 -17.63 -0.13 5.33
N GLU A 42 -18.11 0.52 6.39
CA GLU A 42 -17.28 1.31 7.29
C GLU A 42 -16.24 0.43 8.02
N ASP A 43 -16.61 -0.78 8.44
CA ASP A 43 -15.71 -1.67 9.15
C ASP A 43 -14.72 -2.34 8.18
N LYS A 44 -15.13 -2.64 6.95
CA LYS A 44 -14.20 -3.07 5.87
C LYS A 44 -13.15 -1.99 5.61
N ALA A 45 -13.55 -0.73 5.46
CA ALA A 45 -12.61 0.37 5.29
C ALA A 45 -11.61 0.48 6.45
N LYS A 46 -12.07 0.36 7.71
CA LYS A 46 -11.18 0.32 8.89
C LYS A 46 -10.23 -0.88 8.86
N ALA A 47 -10.74 -2.05 8.50
CA ALA A 47 -9.96 -3.30 8.44
C ALA A 47 -8.85 -3.22 7.39
N TYR A 48 -9.17 -2.78 6.17
CA TYR A 48 -8.16 -2.59 5.12
C TYR A 48 -7.19 -1.44 5.43
N ASN A 49 -7.64 -0.35 6.09
CA ASN A 49 -6.71 0.66 6.59
C ASN A 49 -5.72 0.09 7.62
N LYS A 50 -6.15 -0.86 8.47
CA LYS A 50 -5.25 -1.58 9.38
C LYS A 50 -4.20 -2.42 8.62
N LEU A 51 -4.58 -3.07 7.52
CA LEU A 51 -3.63 -3.78 6.65
C LEU A 51 -2.60 -2.82 6.05
N VAL A 52 -3.02 -1.63 5.60
CA VAL A 52 -2.07 -0.59 5.13
C VAL A 52 -1.08 -0.21 6.23
N ASP A 53 -1.56 0.00 7.48
CA ASP A 53 -0.68 0.31 8.62
C ASP A 53 0.38 -0.79 8.80
N LEU A 54 -0.03 -2.06 8.81
CA LEU A 54 0.86 -3.20 9.02
C LEU A 54 1.83 -3.42 7.86
N ALA A 55 1.39 -3.25 6.61
CA ALA A 55 2.26 -3.37 5.43
C ALA A 55 3.35 -2.28 5.42
N LEU A 56 3.00 -1.04 5.79
CA LEU A 56 3.97 0.04 5.90
C LEU A 56 4.94 -0.15 7.08
N ASP A 57 4.47 -0.70 8.20
CA ASP A 57 5.34 -1.05 9.33
C ASP A 57 6.38 -2.12 8.92
N MET A 58 6.01 -3.10 8.08
CA MET A 58 6.94 -4.08 7.53
C MET A 58 7.97 -3.46 6.58
N ALA A 59 7.59 -2.44 5.79
CA ALA A 59 8.50 -1.77 4.86
C ALA A 59 9.47 -0.80 5.56
N LYS A 60 9.14 -0.32 6.75
CA LYS A 60 9.78 0.84 7.40
C LYS A 60 11.28 0.69 7.57
N LYS A 61 11.75 -0.48 8.02
CA LYS A 61 13.19 -0.70 8.28
C LYS A 61 14.03 -0.53 7.01
N ASP A 62 13.59 -1.16 5.92
CA ASP A 62 14.32 -1.10 4.65
C ASP A 62 14.17 0.27 3.99
N ASP A 63 13.03 0.94 4.14
CA ASP A 63 12.83 2.33 3.69
C ASP A 63 13.78 3.31 4.39
N GLU A 64 14.03 3.14 5.68
CA GLU A 64 15.03 3.92 6.42
C GLU A 64 16.46 3.67 5.89
N ILE A 65 16.81 2.43 5.53
CA ILE A 65 18.10 2.09 4.92
C ILE A 65 18.21 2.74 3.52
N ILE A 66 17.19 2.65 2.69
CA ILE A 66 17.14 3.28 1.36
C ILE A 66 17.36 4.80 1.47
N THR A 67 16.70 5.43 2.43
CA THR A 67 16.86 6.88 2.68
C THR A 67 18.29 7.23 3.08
N LYS A 68 18.92 6.46 3.97
CA LYS A 68 20.33 6.63 4.34
C LYS A 68 21.26 6.43 3.15
N ASN A 69 21.01 5.40 2.33
CA ASN A 69 21.80 5.10 1.16
C ASN A 69 21.78 6.24 0.12
N THR A 70 20.63 6.89 -0.04
CA THR A 70 20.51 8.08 -0.92
C THR A 70 21.49 9.18 -0.51
N LEU A 71 21.63 9.44 0.78
CA LEU A 71 22.61 10.40 1.32
C LEU A 71 24.04 9.88 1.20
N ALA A 72 24.27 8.61 1.51
CA ALA A 72 25.60 7.98 1.43
C ALA A 72 26.19 8.09 0.01
N VAL A 73 25.39 7.83 -1.01
CA VAL A 73 25.81 7.98 -2.43
C VAL A 73 26.22 9.41 -2.73
N GLN A 74 25.47 10.42 -2.30
CA GLN A 74 25.81 11.83 -2.50
C GLN A 74 27.10 12.21 -1.80
N MET A 75 27.38 11.61 -0.64
CA MET A 75 28.59 11.85 0.18
C MET A 75 29.77 10.92 -0.23
N LYS A 76 29.63 10.08 -1.26
CA LYS A 76 30.59 9.07 -1.68
C LYS A 76 30.97 8.10 -0.55
N GLN A 77 30.02 7.75 0.31
CA GLN A 77 30.16 6.78 1.39
C GLN A 77 29.61 5.42 0.99
N PRO A 78 30.05 4.32 1.63
CA PRO A 78 29.47 2.99 1.41
C PRO A 78 27.98 2.96 1.74
N THR A 79 27.23 2.15 0.96
CA THR A 79 25.80 1.91 1.19
C THR A 79 25.59 0.63 2.01
N GLU A 80 24.45 0.54 2.71
CA GLU A 80 24.00 -0.61 3.47
C GLU A 80 23.09 -1.50 2.61
N ALA A 81 23.21 -2.83 2.73
CA ALA A 81 22.33 -3.76 2.03
C ALA A 81 20.93 -3.79 2.68
N TYR A 82 19.89 -3.96 1.85
CA TYR A 82 18.51 -4.11 2.31
C TYR A 82 17.75 -5.14 1.46
N ASP A 83 16.59 -5.62 1.92
CA ASP A 83 15.76 -6.55 1.17
C ASP A 83 14.91 -5.82 0.11
N THR A 84 15.50 -5.65 -1.07
CA THR A 84 14.86 -4.98 -2.22
C THR A 84 13.52 -5.62 -2.61
N ILE A 85 13.41 -6.96 -2.54
CA ILE A 85 12.19 -7.68 -2.90
C ILE A 85 11.14 -7.52 -1.81
N GLY A 86 11.53 -7.70 -0.56
CA GLY A 86 10.63 -7.60 0.59
C GLY A 86 10.04 -6.21 0.74
N VAL A 87 10.87 -5.16 0.68
CA VAL A 87 10.39 -3.77 0.79
C VAL A 87 9.46 -3.40 -0.36
N PHE A 88 9.78 -3.80 -1.60
CA PHE A 88 8.90 -3.59 -2.74
C PHE A 88 7.54 -4.25 -2.53
N ASN A 89 7.52 -5.53 -2.15
CA ASN A 89 6.29 -6.27 -1.94
C ASN A 89 5.44 -5.67 -0.81
N ASN A 90 6.05 -5.21 0.27
CA ASN A 90 5.36 -4.58 1.39
C ASN A 90 4.74 -3.24 0.97
N ILE A 91 5.47 -2.40 0.23
CA ILE A 91 4.94 -1.14 -0.31
C ILE A 91 3.80 -1.41 -1.31
N LYS A 92 3.99 -2.33 -2.25
CA LYS A 92 2.95 -2.73 -3.22
C LYS A 92 1.68 -3.17 -2.50
N THR A 93 1.82 -4.04 -1.50
CA THR A 93 0.70 -4.51 -0.67
C THR A 93 -0.02 -3.34 0.01
N ALA A 94 0.72 -2.36 0.55
CA ALA A 94 0.11 -1.18 1.16
C ALA A 94 -0.71 -0.35 0.14
N PHE A 95 -0.23 -0.21 -1.11
CA PHE A 95 -0.99 0.46 -2.18
C PHE A 95 -2.26 -0.30 -2.56
N GLU A 96 -2.18 -1.63 -2.68
CA GLU A 96 -3.31 -2.50 -2.99
C GLU A 96 -4.39 -2.43 -1.89
N ASP A 97 -3.99 -2.56 -0.63
CA ASP A 97 -4.91 -2.49 0.51
C ASP A 97 -5.51 -1.08 0.68
N ALA A 98 -4.75 -0.03 0.39
CA ALA A 98 -5.27 1.35 0.39
C ALA A 98 -6.32 1.58 -0.69
N ALA A 99 -6.15 0.98 -1.88
CA ALA A 99 -7.15 1.05 -2.95
C ALA A 99 -8.44 0.30 -2.55
N ILE A 100 -8.32 -0.85 -1.89
CA ILE A 100 -9.48 -1.60 -1.37
C ILE A 100 -10.14 -0.82 -0.22
N CYS A 101 -9.36 -0.27 0.70
CA CYS A 101 -9.85 0.61 1.77
C CYS A 101 -10.67 1.77 1.18
N ASP A 102 -10.12 2.47 0.18
CA ASP A 102 -10.78 3.60 -0.46
C ASP A 102 -12.09 3.19 -1.12
N LYS A 103 -12.12 2.04 -1.81
CA LYS A 103 -13.34 1.51 -2.41
C LYS A 103 -14.48 1.38 -1.39
N PHE A 104 -14.20 0.83 -0.21
CA PHE A 104 -15.22 0.68 0.84
C PHE A 104 -15.53 2.00 1.55
N ASP A 105 -14.54 2.86 1.73
CA ASP A 105 -14.68 4.17 2.39
C ASP A 105 -15.55 5.15 1.57
N GLN A 106 -15.66 4.96 0.24
CA GLN A 106 -16.54 5.73 -0.64
C GLN A 106 -17.98 5.19 -0.70
N LEU A 107 -18.29 4.06 -0.04
CA LEU A 107 -19.62 3.49 -0.03
C LEU A 107 -20.46 4.07 1.13
N PRO A 108 -21.82 4.05 1.00
CA PRO A 108 -22.70 4.47 2.09
C PRO A 108 -22.48 3.63 3.36
N ASN A 109 -22.45 4.30 4.51
CA ASN A 109 -22.48 3.64 5.81
C ASN A 109 -23.89 3.11 6.16
N ALA A 110 -24.07 2.48 7.32
CA ALA A 110 -25.35 1.94 7.78
C ALA A 110 -26.49 2.98 7.85
N LYS A 111 -26.17 4.28 7.84
CA LYS A 111 -27.18 5.39 7.81
C LYS A 111 -27.40 5.94 6.39
N GLY A 112 -26.89 5.28 5.35
CA GLY A 112 -26.99 5.72 3.96
C GLY A 112 -26.10 6.92 3.59
N LYS A 113 -25.21 7.37 4.48
CA LYS A 113 -24.35 8.54 4.28
C LYS A 113 -22.96 8.12 3.77
N ILE A 114 -22.47 8.79 2.73
CA ILE A 114 -21.09 8.69 2.26
C ILE A 114 -20.25 9.71 3.06
N ALA A 115 -19.26 9.24 3.81
CA ALA A 115 -18.41 10.06 4.66
C ALA A 115 -16.99 9.46 4.74
N PRO A 116 -16.19 9.60 3.67
CA PRO A 116 -14.84 9.02 3.58
C PRO A 116 -13.91 9.56 4.67
N LYS A 117 -13.08 8.68 5.24
CA LYS A 117 -12.18 9.00 6.36
C LYS A 117 -10.72 8.69 6.05
N PHE A 118 -10.44 7.80 5.09
CA PHE A 118 -9.12 7.21 4.90
C PHE A 118 -8.41 7.65 3.63
N ARG A 119 -9.13 8.13 2.59
CA ARG A 119 -8.53 8.51 1.30
C ARG A 119 -7.34 9.45 1.45
N ASP A 120 -7.56 10.63 2.03
CA ASP A 120 -6.52 11.66 2.13
C ASP A 120 -5.37 11.21 3.05
N LYS A 121 -5.69 10.50 4.14
CA LYS A 121 -4.67 9.91 5.03
C LYS A 121 -3.79 8.91 4.31
N ASN A 122 -4.39 7.97 3.57
CA ASN A 122 -3.66 6.94 2.84
C ASN A 122 -2.87 7.53 1.67
N ALA A 123 -3.47 8.46 0.91
CA ALA A 123 -2.75 9.18 -0.14
C ALA A 123 -1.49 9.86 0.40
N ASN A 124 -1.60 10.65 1.48
CA ASN A 124 -0.48 11.40 2.04
C ASN A 124 0.67 10.50 2.48
N ARG A 125 0.39 9.37 3.14
CA ARG A 125 1.45 8.45 3.59
C ARG A 125 2.06 7.63 2.45
N LEU A 126 1.29 7.30 1.40
CA LEU A 126 1.81 6.54 0.26
C LEU A 126 2.59 7.40 -0.73
N ILE A 127 2.29 8.69 -0.83
CA ILE A 127 3.05 9.63 -1.67
C ILE A 127 4.54 9.64 -1.28
N SER A 128 4.87 9.56 0.01
CA SER A 128 6.26 9.55 0.48
C SER A 128 7.08 8.39 -0.11
N TYR A 129 6.44 7.26 -0.39
CA TYR A 129 7.09 6.08 -0.97
C TYR A 129 7.36 6.18 -2.48
N ARG A 130 6.91 7.23 -3.18
CA ARG A 130 7.20 7.38 -4.62
C ARG A 130 8.71 7.46 -4.91
N ASN A 131 9.45 8.20 -4.11
CA ASN A 131 10.91 8.26 -4.27
C ASN A 131 11.57 6.92 -3.92
N THR A 132 11.09 6.24 -2.89
CA THR A 132 11.54 4.90 -2.51
C THR A 132 11.32 3.90 -3.66
N LEU A 133 10.17 3.96 -4.36
CA LEU A 133 9.91 3.12 -5.53
C LEU A 133 10.91 3.35 -6.67
N ILE A 134 11.33 4.59 -6.92
CA ILE A 134 12.37 4.89 -7.91
C ILE A 134 13.71 4.27 -7.49
N ASN A 135 14.10 4.44 -6.22
CA ASN A 135 15.34 3.88 -5.71
C ASN A 135 15.35 2.33 -5.79
N ILE A 136 14.26 1.69 -5.36
CA ILE A 136 14.07 0.24 -5.50
C ILE A 136 14.17 -0.19 -6.96
N GLY A 137 13.50 0.54 -7.86
CA GLY A 137 13.52 0.26 -9.29
C GLY A 137 14.94 0.30 -9.86
N ASN A 138 15.72 1.34 -9.54
CA ASN A 138 17.10 1.49 -9.96
C ASN A 138 18.02 0.39 -9.39
N ASP A 139 17.91 0.10 -8.10
CA ASP A 139 18.74 -0.92 -7.45
C ASP A 139 18.42 -2.32 -7.99
N ALA A 140 17.13 -2.63 -8.18
CA ALA A 140 16.71 -3.88 -8.80
C ALA A 140 17.17 -3.99 -10.26
N PHE A 141 17.12 -2.91 -11.03
CA PHE A 141 17.58 -2.88 -12.42
C PHE A 141 19.09 -3.13 -12.49
N ASN A 142 19.88 -2.45 -11.66
CA ASN A 142 21.33 -2.63 -11.57
C ASN A 142 21.69 -4.06 -11.12
N GLY A 143 20.88 -4.65 -10.23
CA GLY A 143 20.99 -6.04 -9.79
C GLY A 143 20.42 -7.07 -10.78
N LYS A 144 19.95 -6.63 -11.97
CA LYS A 144 19.32 -7.47 -13.00
C LYS A 144 18.03 -8.17 -12.56
N ASN A 145 17.38 -7.67 -11.51
CA ASN A 145 16.05 -8.11 -11.12
C ASN A 145 14.98 -7.27 -11.83
N TYR A 146 14.85 -7.47 -13.13
CA TYR A 146 14.02 -6.64 -14.00
C TYR A 146 12.51 -6.73 -13.65
N ALA A 147 12.06 -7.85 -13.08
CA ALA A 147 10.67 -7.98 -12.64
C ALA A 147 10.32 -7.01 -11.49
N ILE A 148 11.19 -6.90 -10.49
CA ILE A 148 11.04 -5.94 -9.39
C ILE A 148 11.21 -4.51 -9.90
N ALA A 149 12.21 -4.26 -10.76
CA ALA A 149 12.43 -2.93 -11.35
C ALA A 149 11.18 -2.44 -12.09
N GLY A 150 10.65 -3.23 -13.02
CA GLY A 150 9.44 -2.91 -13.77
C GLY A 150 8.22 -2.73 -12.86
N GLY A 151 8.07 -3.58 -11.83
CA GLY A 151 7.00 -3.45 -10.85
C GLY A 151 7.07 -2.16 -10.05
N ALA A 152 8.25 -1.76 -9.59
CA ALA A 152 8.46 -0.54 -8.81
C ALA A 152 8.21 0.73 -9.65
N PHE A 153 8.76 0.78 -10.86
CA PHE A 153 8.53 1.89 -11.79
C PHE A 153 7.06 1.96 -12.24
N GLY A 154 6.43 0.80 -12.50
CA GLY A 154 5.01 0.73 -12.84
C GLY A 154 4.13 1.27 -11.72
N LEU A 155 4.34 0.83 -10.47
CA LEU A 155 3.60 1.33 -9.32
C LEU A 155 3.77 2.84 -9.11
N TYR A 156 4.98 3.38 -9.34
CA TYR A 156 5.22 4.83 -9.35
C TYR A 156 4.37 5.53 -10.42
N ALA A 157 4.38 5.01 -11.66
CA ALA A 157 3.65 5.60 -12.77
C ALA A 157 2.13 5.55 -12.56
N ASP A 158 1.61 4.46 -12.00
CA ASP A 158 0.19 4.24 -11.70
C ASP A 158 -0.37 5.25 -10.71
N THR A 159 0.46 5.89 -9.88
CA THR A 159 0.00 6.96 -8.98
C THR A 159 -0.68 8.11 -9.72
N LYS A 160 -0.35 8.34 -11.01
CA LYS A 160 -0.95 9.40 -11.83
C LYS A 160 -2.43 9.19 -12.10
N THR A 161 -2.84 7.94 -12.30
CA THR A 161 -4.21 7.58 -12.67
C THR A 161 -5.03 7.00 -11.52
N ASN A 162 -4.37 6.70 -10.39
CA ASN A 162 -5.04 6.09 -9.25
C ASN A 162 -5.94 7.12 -8.53
N PRO A 163 -7.26 6.85 -8.39
CA PRO A 163 -8.21 7.76 -7.75
C PRO A 163 -7.85 8.16 -6.31
N LEU A 164 -7.09 7.31 -5.60
CA LEU A 164 -6.59 7.60 -4.25
C LEU A 164 -5.85 8.94 -4.20
N PHE A 165 -5.09 9.27 -5.26
CA PHE A 165 -4.26 10.48 -5.32
C PHE A 165 -4.92 11.66 -6.03
N SER A 166 -6.21 11.56 -6.38
CA SER A 166 -6.91 12.58 -7.18
C SER A 166 -6.90 14.00 -6.59
N LYS A 167 -6.72 14.13 -5.28
CA LYS A 167 -6.62 15.42 -4.57
C LYS A 167 -5.19 15.79 -4.16
N SER A 168 -4.23 14.93 -4.46
CA SER A 168 -2.85 15.11 -4.04
C SER A 168 -2.10 16.03 -5.01
N GLN A 169 -1.30 16.93 -4.46
CA GLN A 169 -0.40 17.78 -5.26
C GLN A 169 0.88 16.98 -5.56
N ILE A 170 0.90 16.24 -6.66
CA ILE A 170 2.02 15.42 -7.08
C ILE A 170 2.58 15.97 -8.39
N ASP A 171 3.91 16.10 -8.46
CA ASP A 171 4.58 16.34 -9.74
C ASP A 171 4.62 15.01 -10.53
N TYR A 172 4.01 15.03 -11.71
CA TYR A 172 3.95 13.91 -12.64
C TYR A 172 4.85 14.08 -13.86
N SER A 173 5.74 15.08 -13.88
CA SER A 173 6.60 15.39 -15.05
C SER A 173 7.48 14.22 -15.48
N ASN A 174 7.96 13.41 -14.52
CA ASN A 174 8.82 12.26 -14.78
C ASN A 174 8.06 10.95 -15.10
N VAL A 175 6.72 10.94 -14.97
CA VAL A 175 5.95 9.70 -15.16
C VAL A 175 6.11 9.09 -16.55
N PRO A 176 6.16 9.84 -17.69
CA PRO A 176 6.35 9.22 -19.00
C PRO A 176 7.68 8.47 -19.12
N MET A 177 8.77 9.01 -18.57
CA MET A 177 10.08 8.36 -18.58
C MET A 177 10.09 7.11 -17.71
N ILE A 178 9.58 7.21 -16.48
CA ILE A 178 9.52 6.08 -15.55
C ILE A 178 8.58 4.97 -16.06
N ALA A 179 7.47 5.32 -16.73
CA ALA A 179 6.58 4.34 -17.35
C ALA A 179 7.29 3.56 -18.47
N PHE A 180 8.12 4.22 -19.27
CA PHE A 180 8.96 3.55 -20.26
C PHE A 180 9.94 2.56 -19.60
N ASP A 181 10.60 2.96 -18.51
CA ASP A 181 11.53 2.09 -17.77
C ASP A 181 10.78 0.88 -17.18
N ALA A 182 9.52 1.04 -16.76
CA ALA A 182 8.67 -0.05 -16.29
C ALA A 182 8.41 -1.12 -17.35
N GLU A 183 8.23 -0.73 -18.61
CA GLU A 183 8.01 -1.64 -19.73
C GLU A 183 9.33 -2.29 -20.20
N TYR A 184 10.43 -1.55 -20.16
CA TYR A 184 11.74 -2.01 -20.64
C TYR A 184 12.35 -3.11 -19.76
N GLY A 185 12.16 -3.05 -18.44
CA GLY A 185 12.64 -4.08 -17.53
C GLY A 185 12.13 -5.49 -17.87
N PRO A 186 10.79 -5.72 -17.98
CA PRO A 186 10.25 -7.00 -18.43
C PRO A 186 10.69 -7.43 -19.83
N TYR A 187 10.98 -6.50 -20.74
CA TYR A 187 11.54 -6.83 -22.06
C TYR A 187 12.93 -7.43 -21.93
N LEU A 188 13.81 -6.85 -21.12
CA LEU A 188 15.16 -7.37 -20.89
C LEU A 188 15.17 -8.73 -20.19
N SER A 189 14.18 -9.07 -19.40
CA SER A 189 14.09 -10.36 -18.71
C SER A 189 13.77 -11.54 -19.62
N LYS A 190 13.27 -11.27 -20.85
CA LYS A 190 12.89 -12.28 -21.85
C LYS A 190 13.99 -12.60 -22.87
N ASN A 191 15.05 -11.80 -22.89
CA ASN A 191 16.21 -11.94 -23.77
C ASN A 191 17.48 -12.16 -22.96
#